data_0c42cbb0917e1488fdd3650fbb804530
#
_entry.id   0c42cbb0917e1488fdd3650fbb804530
#
_cell.length_a   1.000
_cell.length_b   1.000
_cell.length_c   1.000
_cell.angle_alpha   90.00
_cell.angle_beta   90.00
_cell.angle_gamma   90.00
#
_symmetry.space_group_name_H-M   'P 1'
#
loop_
_entity.id
_entity.type
_entity.pdbx_description
1 polymer ?
#
loop_
_entity_poly.entity_id
_entity_poly.type
_entity_poly.pdbx_seq_one_letter_code
_entity_poly.pdbx_strand_id
1 'polypeptide(L)'
;MLDFIRVAAAVPDVAVGNAAENTDRIIEKAAEAENKSPQLTVFPELALTGYTCADLFFQQTLLRSAREGLKKIVSCSEAFSSVIAVGLPLEIHGALYNCAAVIYRGRLYGIVPKTYIPTYNEFYEKRWFTPGSRLGSVSLTSAELGIGELQAESIPAGRDLIFDTGMFRFGAEICEDLWATVSPGSLLALGGAEVIINLSASNETISKRRYRRSLVQQQSASQLGAYVYVSAGCTESTTD
;
A
#
# COMPACT_ATOMS: atom_id res chain seq x y z
N MET A 1 -6.76 7.12 30.00
CA MET A 1 -6.79 8.20 28.98
C MET A 1 -7.26 7.52 27.71
N LEU A 2 -8.27 8.05 27.02
CA LEU A 2 -8.65 7.50 25.72
C LEU A 2 -7.59 7.98 24.72
N ASP A 3 -6.74 7.08 24.27
CA ASP A 3 -5.72 7.40 23.30
C ASP A 3 -6.36 7.45 21.90
N PHE A 4 -6.28 8.60 21.25
CA PHE A 4 -6.77 8.79 19.91
C PHE A 4 -5.61 8.61 18.92
N ILE A 5 -5.86 7.87 17.85
CA ILE A 5 -4.93 7.72 16.73
C ILE A 5 -5.44 8.60 15.59
N ARG A 6 -4.58 9.48 15.07
CA ARG A 6 -4.87 10.25 13.87
C ARG A 6 -4.25 9.58 12.65
N VAL A 7 -5.09 9.25 11.69
CA VAL A 7 -4.67 8.66 10.42
C VAL A 7 -4.99 9.64 9.29
N ALA A 8 -4.03 9.88 8.40
CA ALA A 8 -4.22 10.64 7.18
C ALA A 8 -4.44 9.67 6.01
N ALA A 9 -5.59 9.78 5.34
CA ALA A 9 -5.82 9.19 4.02
C ALA A 9 -5.37 10.20 2.97
N ALA A 10 -4.20 10.00 2.39
CA ALA A 10 -3.56 10.93 1.47
C ALA A 10 -3.74 10.46 0.02
N VAL A 11 -4.48 11.22 -0.77
CA VAL A 11 -4.76 10.89 -2.18
C VAL A 11 -4.12 11.94 -3.07
N PRO A 12 -2.93 11.67 -3.64
CA PRO A 12 -2.30 12.55 -4.61
C PRO A 12 -2.98 12.45 -5.97
N ASP A 13 -2.81 13.48 -6.78
CA ASP A 13 -3.06 13.35 -8.21
C ASP A 13 -2.02 12.42 -8.82
N VAL A 14 -2.45 11.53 -9.71
CA VAL A 14 -1.59 10.51 -10.32
C VAL A 14 -1.34 10.84 -11.79
N ALA A 15 -0.08 10.77 -12.21
CA ALA A 15 0.33 10.74 -13.60
C ALA A 15 0.67 9.28 -13.97
N VAL A 16 -0.25 8.60 -14.67
CA VAL A 16 -0.11 7.18 -15.01
C VAL A 16 1.19 6.91 -15.77
N GLY A 17 2.01 5.98 -15.26
CA GLY A 17 3.30 5.61 -15.83
C GLY A 17 4.45 6.57 -15.49
N ASN A 18 4.20 7.68 -14.80
CA ASN A 18 5.24 8.64 -14.43
C ASN A 18 5.59 8.54 -12.93
N ALA A 19 6.34 7.49 -12.58
CA ALA A 19 6.69 7.21 -11.19
C ALA A 19 7.53 8.34 -10.54
N ALA A 20 8.33 9.07 -11.30
CA ALA A 20 9.13 10.17 -10.78
C ALA A 20 8.24 11.32 -10.29
N GLU A 21 7.30 11.77 -11.11
CA GLU A 21 6.34 12.82 -10.75
C GLU A 21 5.42 12.39 -9.61
N ASN A 22 4.91 11.15 -9.66
CA ASN A 22 4.07 10.62 -8.59
C ASN A 22 4.83 10.56 -7.25
N THR A 23 6.12 10.25 -7.28
CA THR A 23 6.98 10.28 -6.09
C THR A 23 7.01 11.66 -5.45
N ASP A 24 7.18 12.71 -6.26
CA ASP A 24 7.22 14.09 -5.76
C ASP A 24 5.87 14.50 -5.15
N ARG A 25 4.77 14.16 -5.80
CA ARG A 25 3.41 14.40 -5.31
C ARG A 25 3.11 13.64 -4.01
N ILE A 26 3.60 12.40 -3.88
CA ILE A 26 3.47 11.60 -2.64
C ILE A 26 4.23 12.27 -1.50
N ILE A 27 5.46 12.72 -1.73
CA ILE A 27 6.27 13.42 -0.72
C ILE A 27 5.62 14.74 -0.31
N GLU A 28 5.12 15.51 -1.27
CA GLU A 28 4.38 16.75 -1.01
C GLU A 28 3.12 16.50 -0.16
N LYS A 29 2.33 15.47 -0.51
CA LYS A 29 1.14 15.10 0.28
C LYS A 29 1.48 14.56 1.66
N ALA A 30 2.59 13.84 1.81
CA ALA A 30 3.06 13.42 3.13
C ALA A 30 3.45 14.64 3.99
N ALA A 31 4.18 15.59 3.42
CA ALA A 31 4.55 16.84 4.11
C ALA A 31 3.30 17.70 4.47
N GLU A 32 2.30 17.75 3.59
CA GLU A 32 1.02 18.41 3.89
C GLU A 32 0.31 17.74 5.08
N ALA A 33 0.29 16.40 5.11
CA ALA A 33 -0.32 15.63 6.18
C ALA A 33 0.35 15.89 7.54
N GLU A 34 1.68 16.06 7.58
CA GLU A 34 2.44 16.34 8.81
C GLU A 34 1.95 17.60 9.55
N ASN A 35 1.35 18.59 8.85
CA ASN A 35 0.74 19.75 9.48
C ASN A 35 -0.42 19.40 10.43
N LYS A 36 -0.94 18.18 10.34
CA LYS A 36 -1.99 17.64 11.22
C LYS A 36 -1.45 16.61 12.22
N SER A 37 -0.14 16.37 12.23
CA SER A 37 0.55 15.42 13.11
C SER A 37 -0.14 14.05 13.15
N PRO A 38 -0.33 13.36 12.01
CA PRO A 38 -0.85 12.01 12.01
C PRO A 38 0.18 11.02 12.56
N GLN A 39 -0.28 9.91 13.11
CA GLN A 39 0.58 8.79 13.47
C GLN A 39 0.82 7.85 12.28
N LEU A 40 -0.12 7.86 11.31
CA LEU A 40 -0.06 7.03 10.12
C LEU A 40 -0.62 7.80 8.91
N THR A 41 0.13 7.82 7.81
CA THR A 41 -0.28 8.40 6.52
C THR A 41 -0.35 7.28 5.48
N VAL A 42 -1.52 7.07 4.89
CA VAL A 42 -1.79 5.97 3.96
C VAL A 42 -2.08 6.53 2.58
N PHE A 43 -1.38 6.00 1.57
CA PHE A 43 -1.55 6.31 0.16
C PHE A 43 -2.27 5.17 -0.58
N PRO A 44 -2.86 5.42 -1.77
CA PRO A 44 -3.54 4.40 -2.55
C PRO A 44 -2.65 3.26 -3.06
N GLU A 45 -3.28 2.20 -3.53
CA GLU A 45 -2.69 1.11 -4.30
C GLU A 45 -1.96 1.66 -5.53
N LEU A 46 -0.75 1.15 -5.79
CA LEU A 46 0.10 1.51 -6.94
C LEU A 46 0.29 3.02 -7.14
N ALA A 47 0.21 3.82 -6.06
CA ALA A 47 0.28 5.28 -6.12
C ALA A 47 1.57 5.80 -6.77
N LEU A 48 2.68 5.03 -6.72
CA LEU A 48 3.93 5.42 -7.38
C LEU A 48 3.86 5.36 -8.91
N THR A 49 3.07 4.47 -9.47
CA THR A 49 3.03 4.26 -10.93
C THR A 49 1.72 4.65 -11.57
N GLY A 50 0.64 4.64 -10.78
CA GLY A 50 -0.72 4.53 -11.25
C GLY A 50 -1.12 3.07 -11.42
N TYR A 51 -2.40 2.80 -11.24
CA TYR A 51 -2.98 1.46 -11.36
C TYR A 51 -3.14 1.04 -12.83
N THR A 52 -3.53 1.97 -13.71
CA THR A 52 -3.90 1.70 -15.11
C THR A 52 -2.71 1.71 -16.07
N CYS A 53 -1.51 1.35 -15.60
CA CYS A 53 -0.30 1.25 -16.42
C CYS A 53 -0.33 0.11 -17.46
N ALA A 54 -1.25 -0.85 -17.36
CA ALA A 54 -1.37 -1.97 -18.29
C ALA A 54 -0.02 -2.68 -18.53
N ASP A 55 0.32 -2.99 -19.78
CA ASP A 55 1.55 -3.70 -20.13
C ASP A 55 2.85 -2.90 -19.87
N LEU A 56 2.75 -1.64 -19.43
CA LEU A 56 3.92 -0.93 -18.92
C LEU A 56 4.53 -1.61 -17.69
N PHE A 57 3.75 -2.40 -16.93
CA PHE A 57 4.29 -3.20 -15.84
C PHE A 57 5.33 -4.25 -16.26
N PHE A 58 5.43 -4.60 -17.56
CA PHE A 58 6.52 -5.42 -18.10
C PHE A 58 7.78 -4.61 -18.43
N GLN A 59 7.71 -3.28 -18.36
CA GLN A 59 8.83 -2.41 -18.72
C GLN A 59 9.77 -2.17 -17.54
N GLN A 60 11.01 -2.62 -17.65
CA GLN A 60 12.02 -2.41 -16.61
C GLN A 60 12.26 -0.93 -16.28
N THR A 61 11.99 -0.03 -17.23
CA THR A 61 12.08 1.42 -17.00
C THR A 61 11.07 1.89 -15.96
N LEU A 62 9.81 1.44 -16.04
CA LEU A 62 8.77 1.77 -15.06
C LEU A 62 9.13 1.19 -13.68
N LEU A 63 9.52 -0.09 -13.62
CA LEU A 63 9.85 -0.77 -12.37
C LEU A 63 11.08 -0.16 -11.68
N ARG A 64 12.08 0.25 -12.48
CA ARG A 64 13.25 0.96 -11.96
C ARG A 64 12.86 2.33 -11.39
N SER A 65 12.06 3.10 -12.13
CA SER A 65 11.59 4.40 -11.66
C SER A 65 10.75 4.28 -10.38
N ALA A 66 9.94 3.23 -10.23
CA ALA A 66 9.20 2.96 -9.00
C ALA A 66 10.14 2.65 -7.81
N ARG A 67 11.22 1.87 -8.03
CA ARG A 67 12.23 1.60 -6.99
C ARG A 67 13.01 2.86 -6.58
N GLU A 68 13.38 3.71 -7.54
CA GLU A 68 14.02 5.01 -7.26
C GLU A 68 13.07 5.92 -6.47
N GLY A 69 11.78 5.92 -6.82
CA GLY A 69 10.73 6.62 -6.08
C GLY A 69 10.61 6.12 -4.64
N LEU A 70 10.57 4.80 -4.43
CA LEU A 70 10.56 4.23 -3.09
C LEU A 70 11.78 4.71 -2.27
N LYS A 71 12.97 4.62 -2.85
CA LYS A 71 14.21 5.07 -2.22
C LYS A 71 14.13 6.54 -1.80
N LYS A 72 13.60 7.40 -2.68
CA LYS A 72 13.44 8.84 -2.42
C LYS A 72 12.44 9.08 -1.27
N ILE A 73 11.29 8.37 -1.26
CA ILE A 73 10.31 8.49 -0.19
C ILE A 73 10.90 8.04 1.15
N VAL A 74 11.64 6.92 1.17
CA VAL A 74 12.30 6.44 2.39
C VAL A 74 13.26 7.52 2.91
N SER A 75 14.13 8.09 2.09
CA SER A 75 15.06 9.15 2.51
C SER A 75 14.31 10.40 3.01
N CYS A 76 13.28 10.85 2.31
CA CYS A 76 12.50 12.03 2.74
C CYS A 76 11.73 11.78 4.05
N SER A 77 11.39 10.53 4.35
CA SER A 77 10.65 10.18 5.57
C SER A 77 11.44 10.41 6.87
N GLU A 78 12.74 10.67 6.82
CA GLU A 78 13.52 11.10 7.97
C GLU A 78 12.96 12.36 8.62
N ALA A 79 12.38 13.25 7.81
CA ALA A 79 11.79 14.50 8.26
C ALA A 79 10.35 14.35 8.79
N PHE A 80 9.74 13.18 8.65
CA PHE A 80 8.32 12.97 8.99
C PHE A 80 8.18 12.23 10.31
N SER A 81 7.12 12.58 11.06
CA SER A 81 6.78 11.95 12.33
C SER A 81 5.81 10.78 12.16
N SER A 82 5.08 10.73 11.05
CA SER A 82 4.14 9.67 10.74
C SER A 82 4.79 8.44 10.10
N VAL A 83 4.22 7.27 10.36
CA VAL A 83 4.46 6.09 9.52
C VAL A 83 3.80 6.31 8.16
N ILE A 84 4.48 5.97 7.08
CA ILE A 84 3.96 6.07 5.71
C ILE A 84 3.69 4.68 5.16
N ALA A 85 2.50 4.45 4.59
CA ALA A 85 2.18 3.27 3.81
C ALA A 85 1.86 3.68 2.37
N VAL A 86 2.60 3.16 1.38
CA VAL A 86 2.49 3.55 -0.03
C VAL A 86 2.46 2.36 -0.96
N GLY A 87 1.57 2.40 -1.99
CA GLY A 87 1.39 1.34 -2.98
C GLY A 87 2.37 1.46 -4.15
N LEU A 88 3.00 0.34 -4.54
CA LEU A 88 3.93 0.27 -5.67
C LEU A 88 4.08 -1.16 -6.22
N PRO A 89 4.50 -1.32 -7.50
CA PRO A 89 4.92 -2.62 -8.02
C PRO A 89 6.35 -2.93 -7.59
N LEU A 90 6.61 -4.17 -7.13
CA LEU A 90 7.95 -4.65 -6.80
C LEU A 90 8.21 -6.02 -7.40
N GLU A 91 9.36 -6.18 -8.04
CA GLU A 91 9.88 -7.47 -8.46
C GLU A 91 10.65 -8.08 -7.29
N ILE A 92 10.22 -9.26 -6.84
CA ILE A 92 10.84 -10.03 -5.74
C ILE A 92 11.03 -11.46 -6.22
N HIS A 93 12.27 -11.96 -6.17
CA HIS A 93 12.63 -13.32 -6.59
C HIS A 93 12.14 -13.66 -8.04
N GLY A 94 12.21 -12.69 -8.95
CA GLY A 94 11.83 -12.87 -10.35
C GLY A 94 10.33 -12.86 -10.64
N ALA A 95 9.49 -12.53 -9.65
CA ALA A 95 8.06 -12.36 -9.82
C ALA A 95 7.63 -10.92 -9.46
N LEU A 96 6.68 -10.37 -10.20
CA LEU A 96 6.14 -9.03 -9.95
C LEU A 96 4.96 -9.10 -9.00
N TYR A 97 4.99 -8.26 -7.96
CA TYR A 97 3.94 -8.13 -6.95
C TYR A 97 3.41 -6.69 -6.89
N ASN A 98 2.12 -6.57 -6.65
CA ASN A 98 1.48 -5.34 -6.21
C ASN A 98 1.64 -5.26 -4.70
N CYS A 99 2.34 -4.24 -4.20
CA CYS A 99 2.79 -4.18 -2.81
C CYS A 99 2.41 -2.89 -2.12
N ALA A 100 2.28 -2.96 -0.80
CA ALA A 100 2.34 -1.83 0.11
C ALA A 100 3.70 -1.82 0.82
N ALA A 101 4.41 -0.70 0.76
CA ALA A 101 5.64 -0.45 1.51
C ALA A 101 5.33 0.35 2.77
N VAL A 102 5.83 -0.11 3.92
CA VAL A 102 5.67 0.57 5.22
C VAL A 102 7.00 1.21 5.60
N ILE A 103 7.00 2.53 5.74
CA ILE A 103 8.18 3.38 5.85
C ILE A 103 8.07 4.24 7.11
N TYR A 104 9.17 4.41 7.84
CA TYR A 104 9.23 5.31 8.98
C TYR A 104 10.65 5.80 9.21
N ARG A 105 10.83 7.12 9.31
CA ARG A 105 12.09 7.79 9.67
C ARG A 105 13.32 7.24 8.92
N GLY A 106 13.29 7.30 7.60
CA GLY A 106 14.42 6.91 6.75
C GLY A 106 14.59 5.39 6.59
N ARG A 107 13.62 4.58 7.05
CA ARG A 107 13.72 3.11 7.01
C ARG A 107 12.47 2.47 6.42
N LEU A 108 12.69 1.39 5.70
CA LEU A 108 11.65 0.51 5.19
C LEU A 108 11.43 -0.64 6.20
N TYR A 109 10.26 -0.67 6.81
CA TYR A 109 9.93 -1.62 7.88
C TYR A 109 9.29 -2.90 7.37
N GLY A 110 8.74 -2.89 6.17
CA GLY A 110 8.19 -4.11 5.58
C GLY A 110 7.50 -3.87 4.25
N ILE A 111 7.29 -4.97 3.53
CA ILE A 111 6.59 -5.04 2.25
C ILE A 111 5.43 -6.02 2.38
N VAL A 112 4.22 -5.56 2.08
CA VAL A 112 3.02 -6.39 2.09
C VAL A 112 2.52 -6.58 0.66
N PRO A 113 2.60 -7.80 0.09
CA PRO A 113 2.09 -8.08 -1.24
C PRO A 113 0.58 -8.33 -1.21
N LYS A 114 -0.14 -7.87 -2.24
CA LYS A 114 -1.56 -8.15 -2.45
C LYS A 114 -1.82 -9.65 -2.51
N THR A 115 -2.75 -10.13 -1.69
CA THR A 115 -3.03 -11.56 -1.56
C THR A 115 -3.90 -12.08 -2.69
N TYR A 116 -4.99 -11.38 -2.99
CA TYR A 116 -5.96 -11.77 -4.01
C TYR A 116 -5.85 -10.87 -5.23
N ILE A 117 -5.59 -11.48 -6.37
CA ILE A 117 -5.39 -10.79 -7.64
C ILE A 117 -6.68 -10.91 -8.47
N PRO A 118 -7.43 -9.82 -8.69
CA PRO A 118 -8.66 -9.86 -9.47
C PRO A 118 -8.39 -10.15 -10.94
N THR A 119 -9.27 -10.97 -11.55
CA THR A 119 -9.29 -11.25 -12.97
C THR A 119 -10.72 -11.54 -13.37
N TYR A 120 -11.55 -10.51 -13.36
CA TYR A 120 -12.96 -10.53 -13.75
C TYR A 120 -13.39 -9.12 -14.14
N ASN A 121 -14.40 -9.01 -14.99
CA ASN A 121 -14.88 -7.75 -15.58
C ASN A 121 -13.71 -6.96 -16.19
N GLU A 122 -13.51 -5.72 -15.75
CA GLU A 122 -12.44 -4.82 -16.15
C GLU A 122 -11.06 -5.16 -15.54
N PHE A 123 -11.04 -6.02 -14.53
CA PHE A 123 -9.80 -6.39 -13.84
C PHE A 123 -9.12 -7.60 -14.49
N TYR A 124 -7.85 -7.49 -14.82
CA TYR A 124 -7.01 -8.57 -15.37
C TYR A 124 -5.58 -8.53 -14.81
N GLU A 125 -5.47 -8.22 -13.51
CA GLU A 125 -4.19 -8.07 -12.81
C GLU A 125 -3.30 -9.32 -12.85
N LYS A 126 -3.87 -10.52 -12.98
CA LYS A 126 -3.09 -11.77 -13.13
C LYS A 126 -2.19 -11.79 -14.36
N ARG A 127 -2.42 -10.88 -15.33
CA ARG A 127 -1.53 -10.70 -16.46
C ARG A 127 -0.14 -10.23 -16.02
N TRP A 128 -0.08 -9.42 -14.96
CA TRP A 128 1.15 -8.76 -14.50
C TRP A 128 1.61 -9.23 -13.13
N PHE A 129 0.69 -9.41 -12.19
CA PHE A 129 1.00 -9.60 -10.78
C PHE A 129 0.81 -11.04 -10.31
N THR A 130 1.75 -11.45 -9.46
CA THR A 130 1.70 -12.71 -8.75
C THR A 130 0.97 -12.53 -7.41
N PRO A 131 0.07 -13.48 -7.01
CA PRO A 131 -0.56 -13.44 -5.69
C PRO A 131 0.46 -13.45 -4.56
N GLY A 132 0.25 -12.60 -3.54
CA GLY A 132 1.13 -12.50 -2.38
C GLY A 132 1.27 -13.81 -1.59
N SER A 133 0.29 -14.71 -1.70
CA SER A 133 0.37 -16.05 -1.12
C SER A 133 1.53 -16.91 -1.65
N ARG A 134 2.07 -16.57 -2.84
CA ARG A 134 3.23 -17.27 -3.42
C ARG A 134 4.57 -16.78 -2.88
N LEU A 135 4.62 -15.58 -2.33
CA LEU A 135 5.85 -15.06 -1.74
C LEU A 135 6.18 -15.75 -0.41
N GLY A 136 5.13 -16.07 0.37
CA GLY A 136 5.31 -16.49 1.76
C GLY A 136 5.81 -15.33 2.64
N SER A 137 6.39 -15.69 3.80
CA SER A 137 7.04 -14.73 4.70
C SER A 137 8.54 -14.84 4.49
N VAL A 138 9.15 -13.81 3.94
CA VAL A 138 10.59 -13.76 3.60
C VAL A 138 11.24 -12.53 4.22
N SER A 139 12.56 -12.57 4.28
CA SER A 139 13.40 -11.44 4.70
C SER A 139 14.27 -11.02 3.53
N LEU A 140 14.17 -9.76 3.13
CA LEU A 140 14.84 -9.20 1.96
C LEU A 140 15.91 -8.21 2.38
N THR A 141 16.92 -8.06 1.53
CA THR A 141 17.89 -6.96 1.63
C THR A 141 17.44 -5.78 0.76
N SER A 142 17.94 -4.60 1.06
CA SER A 142 17.75 -3.42 0.22
C SER A 142 18.27 -3.65 -1.22
N ALA A 143 19.34 -4.43 -1.38
CA ALA A 143 19.92 -4.78 -2.67
C ALA A 143 18.98 -5.69 -3.48
N GLU A 144 18.35 -6.70 -2.87
CA GLU A 144 17.36 -7.57 -3.53
C GLU A 144 16.13 -6.79 -4.00
N LEU A 145 15.74 -5.75 -3.27
CA LEU A 145 14.68 -4.84 -3.69
C LEU A 145 15.13 -3.84 -4.78
N GLY A 146 16.42 -3.81 -5.11
CA GLY A 146 16.98 -2.90 -6.11
C GLY A 146 16.98 -1.42 -5.68
N ILE A 147 16.97 -1.16 -4.36
CA ILE A 147 17.01 0.19 -3.77
C ILE A 147 18.39 0.55 -3.19
N GLY A 148 19.42 -0.21 -3.56
CA GLY A 148 20.80 -0.02 -3.12
C GLY A 148 21.00 -0.39 -1.66
N GLU A 149 22.01 0.20 -1.03
CA GLU A 149 22.33 -0.03 0.39
C GLU A 149 21.62 0.98 1.29
N LEU A 150 20.28 1.01 1.22
CA LEU A 150 19.47 1.97 1.96
C LEU A 150 19.54 1.75 3.48
N GLN A 151 19.56 0.48 3.90
CA GLN A 151 19.67 0.07 5.30
C GLN A 151 20.38 -1.28 5.41
N ALA A 152 21.05 -1.49 6.56
CA ALA A 152 21.78 -2.73 6.83
C ALA A 152 20.86 -3.87 7.28
N GLU A 153 19.76 -3.54 7.95
CA GLU A 153 18.85 -4.54 8.46
C GLU A 153 17.99 -5.15 7.36
N SER A 154 17.60 -6.38 7.57
CA SER A 154 16.69 -7.09 6.68
C SER A 154 15.28 -6.49 6.73
N ILE A 155 14.58 -6.56 5.60
CA ILE A 155 13.25 -6.03 5.39
C ILE A 155 12.28 -7.22 5.31
N PRO A 156 11.36 -7.38 6.27
CA PRO A 156 10.37 -8.43 6.20
C PRO A 156 9.41 -8.18 5.03
N ALA A 157 9.06 -9.23 4.30
CA ALA A 157 8.04 -9.18 3.26
C ALA A 157 7.09 -10.36 3.40
N GLY A 158 5.79 -10.09 3.41
CA GLY A 158 4.74 -11.09 3.59
C GLY A 158 3.38 -10.46 3.81
N ARG A 159 2.33 -11.26 3.64
CA ARG A 159 0.94 -10.82 3.80
C ARG A 159 0.44 -10.80 5.25
N ASP A 160 1.23 -11.34 6.17
CA ASP A 160 0.93 -11.59 7.58
C ASP A 160 1.69 -10.64 8.53
N LEU A 161 2.23 -9.55 8.00
CA LEU A 161 2.98 -8.58 8.78
C LEU A 161 2.06 -7.70 9.63
N ILE A 162 2.36 -7.63 10.92
CA ILE A 162 1.76 -6.68 11.85
C ILE A 162 2.87 -5.72 12.30
N PHE A 163 2.60 -4.42 12.15
CA PHE A 163 3.53 -3.35 12.50
C PHE A 163 3.15 -2.77 13.86
N ASP A 164 4.09 -2.82 14.79
CA ASP A 164 3.91 -2.24 16.13
C ASP A 164 4.59 -0.86 16.19
N THR A 165 3.80 0.16 16.44
CA THR A 165 4.29 1.55 16.57
C THR A 165 4.66 1.92 18.01
N GLY A 166 4.42 1.02 18.96
CA GLY A 166 4.49 1.31 20.40
C GLY A 166 3.24 2.01 20.96
N MET A 167 2.40 2.58 20.08
CA MET A 167 1.11 3.19 20.45
C MET A 167 -0.09 2.34 20.03
N PHE A 168 0.02 1.72 18.86
CA PHE A 168 -0.99 0.82 18.28
C PHE A 168 -0.33 -0.14 17.30
N ARG A 169 -1.01 -1.23 17.00
CA ARG A 169 -0.59 -2.22 15.99
C ARG A 169 -1.49 -2.13 14.78
N PHE A 170 -0.89 -2.16 13.60
CA PHE A 170 -1.66 -2.14 12.37
C PHE A 170 -1.17 -3.21 11.38
N GLY A 171 -2.06 -3.59 10.48
CA GLY A 171 -1.76 -4.45 9.35
C GLY A 171 -2.25 -3.82 8.05
N ALA A 172 -1.69 -4.26 6.93
CA ALA A 172 -2.04 -3.77 5.60
C ALA A 172 -2.62 -4.88 4.73
N GLU A 173 -3.64 -4.53 3.94
CA GLU A 173 -4.15 -5.34 2.84
C GLU A 173 -4.41 -4.44 1.62
N ILE A 174 -4.61 -5.00 0.44
CA ILE A 174 -4.67 -4.21 -0.79
C ILE A 174 -5.94 -4.52 -1.56
N CYS A 175 -6.79 -3.52 -1.74
CA CYS A 175 -7.94 -3.44 -2.63
C CYS A 175 -8.82 -4.70 -2.59
N GLU A 176 -8.63 -5.64 -3.52
CA GLU A 176 -9.40 -6.90 -3.66
C GLU A 176 -9.38 -7.76 -2.40
N ASP A 177 -8.35 -7.62 -1.57
CA ASP A 177 -8.23 -8.38 -0.32
C ASP A 177 -9.44 -8.18 0.61
N LEU A 178 -10.03 -6.98 0.61
CA LEU A 178 -11.26 -6.65 1.35
C LEU A 178 -12.48 -7.46 0.86
N TRP A 179 -12.54 -7.79 -0.44
CA TRP A 179 -13.71 -8.43 -1.07
C TRP A 179 -13.67 -9.95 -0.95
N ALA A 180 -12.55 -10.50 -0.53
CA ALA A 180 -12.38 -11.94 -0.36
C ALA A 180 -13.20 -12.48 0.82
N THR A 181 -13.67 -13.73 0.72
CA THR A 181 -14.42 -14.40 1.78
C THR A 181 -13.67 -14.42 3.10
N VAL A 182 -12.35 -14.63 3.06
CA VAL A 182 -11.45 -14.49 4.21
C VAL A 182 -10.41 -13.44 3.85
N SER A 183 -10.63 -12.20 4.31
CA SER A 183 -9.69 -11.13 4.06
C SER A 183 -8.40 -11.32 4.87
N PRO A 184 -7.23 -10.94 4.34
CA PRO A 184 -6.01 -10.87 5.14
C PRO A 184 -6.18 -10.03 6.39
N GLY A 185 -6.92 -8.92 6.31
CA GLY A 185 -7.23 -8.06 7.45
C GLY A 185 -7.91 -8.80 8.61
N SER A 186 -8.76 -9.79 8.34
CA SER A 186 -9.37 -10.61 9.39
C SER A 186 -8.33 -11.44 10.14
N LEU A 187 -7.35 -12.00 9.42
CA LEU A 187 -6.27 -12.78 10.03
C LEU A 187 -5.30 -11.87 10.81
N LEU A 188 -5.01 -10.68 10.28
CA LEU A 188 -4.20 -9.68 10.95
C LEU A 188 -4.86 -9.18 12.24
N ALA A 189 -6.18 -8.96 12.24
CA ALA A 189 -6.93 -8.61 13.45
C ALA A 189 -6.87 -9.72 14.51
N LEU A 190 -7.04 -10.99 14.10
CA LEU A 190 -6.84 -12.14 14.99
C LEU A 190 -5.41 -12.20 15.54
N GLY A 191 -4.41 -11.80 14.76
CA GLY A 191 -3.02 -11.64 15.17
C GLY A 191 -2.76 -10.45 16.11
N GLY A 192 -3.77 -9.60 16.32
CA GLY A 192 -3.72 -8.47 17.24
C GLY A 192 -3.48 -7.11 16.59
N ALA A 193 -3.70 -6.95 15.28
CA ALA A 193 -3.76 -5.65 14.65
C ALA A 193 -5.05 -4.92 15.09
N GLU A 194 -4.89 -3.68 15.54
CA GLU A 194 -5.98 -2.81 16.02
C GLU A 194 -6.50 -1.89 14.90
N VAL A 195 -5.67 -1.67 13.89
CA VAL A 195 -5.99 -0.89 12.71
C VAL A 195 -5.66 -1.70 11.46
N ILE A 196 -6.60 -1.83 10.55
CA ILE A 196 -6.35 -2.39 9.22
C ILE A 196 -6.39 -1.25 8.21
N ILE A 197 -5.33 -1.14 7.40
CA ILE A 197 -5.27 -0.22 6.28
C ILE A 197 -5.47 -0.97 4.97
N ASN A 198 -6.29 -0.41 4.08
CA ASN A 198 -6.49 -0.95 2.74
C ASN A 198 -6.13 0.12 1.70
N LEU A 199 -5.06 -0.16 0.96
CA LEU A 199 -4.61 0.65 -0.16
C LEU A 199 -5.38 0.18 -1.39
N SER A 200 -6.11 1.08 -2.05
CA SER A 200 -7.04 0.70 -3.11
C SER A 200 -6.93 1.60 -4.35
N ALA A 201 -7.31 1.05 -5.49
CA ALA A 201 -7.56 1.74 -6.75
C ALA A 201 -8.85 1.18 -7.37
N SER A 202 -9.90 1.13 -6.56
CA SER A 202 -11.18 0.54 -6.95
C SER A 202 -11.95 1.50 -7.86
N ASN A 203 -12.50 0.97 -8.95
CA ASN A 203 -13.39 1.71 -9.84
C ASN A 203 -14.65 2.24 -9.12
N GLU A 204 -15.30 3.22 -9.72
CA GLU A 204 -16.51 3.83 -9.19
C GLU A 204 -17.68 3.56 -10.16
N THR A 205 -18.43 2.48 -9.93
CA THR A 205 -19.65 2.15 -10.66
C THR A 205 -20.90 2.50 -9.87
N ILE A 206 -22.05 2.57 -10.54
CA ILE A 206 -23.33 2.87 -9.90
C ILE A 206 -23.58 1.93 -8.71
N SER A 207 -23.88 2.51 -7.55
CA SER A 207 -24.14 1.82 -6.26
C SER A 207 -22.92 1.20 -5.58
N LYS A 208 -21.76 1.07 -6.24
CA LYS A 208 -20.56 0.44 -5.66
C LYS A 208 -20.05 1.19 -4.41
N ARG A 209 -20.10 2.54 -4.44
CA ARG A 209 -19.71 3.38 -3.29
C ARG A 209 -20.47 3.00 -2.01
N ARG A 210 -21.79 2.81 -2.12
CA ARG A 210 -22.63 2.44 -0.97
C ARG A 210 -22.27 1.05 -0.46
N TYR A 211 -22.11 0.10 -1.36
CA TYR A 211 -21.73 -1.27 -1.01
C TYR A 211 -20.34 -1.33 -0.37
N ARG A 212 -19.34 -0.66 -0.96
CA ARG A 212 -17.98 -0.56 -0.43
C ARG A 212 -17.97 0.02 0.99
N ARG A 213 -18.73 1.11 1.23
CA ARG A 213 -18.86 1.71 2.57
C ARG A 213 -19.44 0.71 3.58
N SER A 214 -20.47 -0.03 3.20
CA SER A 214 -21.08 -1.06 4.07
C SER A 214 -20.07 -2.17 4.37
N LEU A 215 -19.28 -2.60 3.38
CA LEU A 215 -18.26 -3.62 3.55
C LEU A 215 -17.15 -3.16 4.51
N VAL A 216 -16.65 -1.94 4.36
CA VAL A 216 -15.67 -1.34 5.28
C VAL A 216 -16.20 -1.25 6.71
N GLN A 217 -17.44 -0.82 6.89
CA GLN A 217 -18.10 -0.77 8.20
C GLN A 217 -18.24 -2.15 8.83
N GLN A 218 -18.61 -3.15 8.03
CA GLN A 218 -18.73 -4.54 8.48
C GLN A 218 -17.38 -5.10 8.90
N GLN A 219 -16.32 -4.86 8.14
CA GLN A 219 -14.97 -5.31 8.49
C GLN A 219 -14.51 -4.66 9.81
N SER A 220 -14.66 -3.35 9.96
CA SER A 220 -14.34 -2.65 11.22
C SER A 220 -15.11 -3.24 12.41
N ALA A 221 -16.41 -3.48 12.25
CA ALA A 221 -17.25 -4.05 13.30
C ALA A 221 -16.86 -5.49 13.66
N SER A 222 -16.62 -6.36 12.66
CA SER A 222 -16.28 -7.76 12.89
C SER A 222 -14.88 -7.97 13.47
N GLN A 223 -13.95 -7.06 13.13
CA GLN A 223 -12.57 -7.08 13.61
C GLN A 223 -12.40 -6.36 14.97
N LEU A 224 -13.45 -5.66 15.44
CA LEU A 224 -13.42 -4.83 16.67
C LEU A 224 -12.27 -3.80 16.64
N GLY A 225 -11.95 -3.29 15.45
CA GLY A 225 -10.84 -2.40 15.20
C GLY A 225 -11.16 -1.29 14.20
N ALA A 226 -10.23 -0.37 14.01
CA ALA A 226 -10.35 0.65 12.98
C ALA A 226 -10.03 0.07 11.60
N TYR A 227 -10.81 0.46 10.57
CA TYR A 227 -10.52 0.11 9.19
C TYR A 227 -10.36 1.38 8.34
N VAL A 228 -9.20 1.57 7.74
CA VAL A 228 -8.85 2.75 6.94
C VAL A 228 -8.76 2.34 5.47
N TYR A 229 -9.71 2.82 4.67
CA TYR A 229 -9.77 2.54 3.23
C TYR A 229 -9.35 3.78 2.45
N VAL A 230 -8.29 3.68 1.64
CA VAL A 230 -7.77 4.80 0.84
C VAL A 230 -7.74 4.38 -0.63
N SER A 231 -8.59 5.01 -1.44
CA SER A 231 -8.67 4.72 -2.88
C SER A 231 -8.06 5.84 -3.71
N ALA A 232 -7.53 5.49 -4.87
CA ALA A 232 -7.05 6.44 -5.86
C ALA A 232 -8.11 7.47 -6.22
N GLY A 233 -7.68 8.66 -6.61
CA GLY A 233 -8.52 9.80 -6.98
C GLY A 233 -8.94 9.77 -8.45
N CYS A 234 -9.65 10.83 -8.86
CA CYS A 234 -10.19 10.96 -10.21
C CYS A 234 -9.14 11.17 -11.31
N THR A 235 -7.88 11.40 -10.95
CA THR A 235 -6.76 11.51 -11.90
C THR A 235 -6.17 10.16 -12.29
N GLU A 236 -6.51 9.10 -11.55
CA GLU A 236 -6.22 7.73 -11.96
C GLU A 236 -7.16 7.37 -13.12
N SER A 237 -6.59 7.10 -14.29
CA SER A 237 -7.38 6.63 -15.42
C SER A 237 -7.85 5.21 -15.18
N THR A 238 -9.13 4.96 -15.35
CA THR A 238 -9.69 3.62 -15.44
C THR A 238 -10.10 3.35 -16.87
N THR A 239 -10.22 2.09 -17.24
CA THR A 239 -10.70 1.71 -18.58
C THR A 239 -12.21 1.78 -18.72
N ASP A 240 -12.91 2.26 -17.72
CA ASP A 240 -14.37 2.35 -17.62
C ASP A 240 -14.88 3.78 -17.80
#